data_b653dceb399bc9d4316db919e8558da7
#
_entry.id   b653dceb399bc9d4316db919e8558da7
#
_cell.length_a   1.000
_cell.length_b   1.000
_cell.length_c   1.000
_cell.angle_alpha   90.00
_cell.angle_beta   90.00
_cell.angle_gamma   90.00
#
_symmetry.space_group_name_H-M   'P 1'
#
loop_
_entity.id
_entity.type
_entity.pdbx_description
1 polymer ?
#
loop_
_entity_poly.entity_id
_entity_poly.type
_entity_poly.pdbx_seq_one_letter_code
_entity_poly.pdbx_strand_id
1 'polypeptide(L)'
;MRKWIAFVFITCLLFGCAHEDKIIRAKEIKSPQPSRTSFEIPTPDPVPQTKLKKVPNAQLKKVETPEPPKTLTPAQVIDAANRRAAQRPSKDRYINAVTVYDYMEGALYQIYSSPFHVTDIMLQPGETLTCSPAAGDTARWSLDVTTSGTGKDQRVHIFLKPHLPGLHTNIAISTDKHIYHLE
;
A
#
# COMPACT_ATOMS: atom_id res chain seq x y z
N MET A 1 33.66 -55.90 -38.81
CA MET A 1 32.83 -55.69 -37.60
C MET A 1 31.82 -54.60 -37.91
N ARG A 2 30.60 -55.00 -38.25
CA ARG A 2 29.53 -54.06 -38.73
C ARG A 2 28.68 -53.70 -37.54
N LYS A 3 28.69 -52.36 -37.19
CA LYS A 3 27.81 -51.82 -36.13
C LYS A 3 26.45 -51.51 -36.74
N TRP A 4 25.42 -52.15 -36.27
CA TRP A 4 24.03 -51.93 -36.60
C TRP A 4 23.55 -50.75 -35.77
N ILE A 5 23.07 -49.67 -36.44
CA ILE A 5 22.39 -48.55 -35.76
C ILE A 5 20.89 -48.80 -35.94
N ALA A 6 20.23 -49.12 -34.84
CA ALA A 6 18.78 -49.25 -34.78
C ALA A 6 18.14 -47.87 -34.69
N PHE A 7 17.43 -47.47 -35.73
CA PHE A 7 16.55 -46.30 -35.71
C PHE A 7 15.24 -46.68 -35.01
N VAL A 8 15.01 -46.11 -33.83
CA VAL A 8 13.71 -46.22 -33.18
C VAL A 8 12.87 -45.03 -33.62
N PHE A 9 11.87 -45.27 -34.50
CA PHE A 9 10.83 -44.32 -34.84
C PHE A 9 9.86 -44.26 -33.66
N ILE A 10 9.87 -43.13 -32.93
CA ILE A 10 8.81 -42.78 -31.96
C ILE A 10 7.72 -42.05 -32.75
N THR A 11 6.63 -42.78 -33.00
CA THR A 11 5.38 -42.22 -33.49
C THR A 11 4.72 -41.45 -32.37
N CYS A 12 4.78 -40.09 -32.41
CA CYS A 12 3.97 -39.24 -31.57
C CYS A 12 2.49 -39.32 -31.99
N LEU A 13 1.71 -40.08 -31.23
CA LEU A 13 0.25 -40.05 -31.29
C LEU A 13 -0.22 -38.66 -30.74
N LEU A 14 -0.75 -37.87 -31.64
CA LEU A 14 -1.45 -36.61 -31.32
C LEU A 14 -2.78 -36.97 -30.62
N PHE A 15 -2.77 -36.97 -29.29
CA PHE A 15 -4.01 -36.90 -28.53
C PHE A 15 -4.45 -35.44 -28.50
N GLY A 16 -5.41 -35.12 -29.38
CA GLY A 16 -6.14 -33.89 -29.31
C GLY A 16 -7.00 -33.86 -28.04
N CYS A 17 -6.59 -33.12 -27.03
CA CYS A 17 -7.49 -32.72 -25.95
C CYS A 17 -8.44 -31.66 -26.49
N ALA A 18 -9.66 -32.07 -26.81
CA ALA A 18 -10.77 -31.14 -26.94
C ALA A 18 -11.02 -30.51 -25.56
N HIS A 19 -10.66 -29.25 -25.42
CA HIS A 19 -11.00 -28.44 -24.26
C HIS A 19 -12.47 -27.98 -24.44
N GLU A 20 -13.38 -28.65 -23.76
CA GLU A 20 -14.76 -28.15 -23.66
C GLU A 20 -14.76 -26.89 -22.80
N ASP A 21 -14.91 -25.72 -23.47
CA ASP A 21 -15.22 -24.46 -22.82
C ASP A 21 -16.60 -24.56 -22.13
N LYS A 22 -16.58 -24.95 -20.86
CA LYS A 22 -17.73 -24.83 -19.99
C LYS A 22 -17.99 -23.35 -19.72
N ILE A 23 -18.84 -22.75 -20.55
CA ILE A 23 -19.39 -21.41 -20.33
C ILE A 23 -20.17 -21.46 -19.00
N ILE A 24 -19.50 -21.01 -17.94
CA ILE A 24 -20.17 -20.79 -16.65
C ILE A 24 -21.07 -19.57 -16.84
N ARG A 25 -22.36 -19.83 -17.06
CA ARG A 25 -23.40 -18.81 -17.05
C ARG A 25 -23.35 -18.10 -15.70
N ALA A 26 -22.90 -16.85 -15.70
CA ALA A 26 -22.92 -15.99 -14.53
C ALA A 26 -24.37 -15.89 -14.03
N LYS A 27 -24.61 -16.46 -12.87
CA LYS A 27 -25.88 -16.35 -12.15
C LYS A 27 -25.96 -14.89 -11.71
N GLU A 28 -26.93 -14.18 -12.26
CA GLU A 28 -27.27 -12.80 -11.93
C GLU A 28 -27.48 -12.66 -10.42
N ILE A 29 -26.47 -12.09 -9.76
CA ILE A 29 -26.56 -11.78 -8.33
C ILE A 29 -27.37 -10.49 -8.23
N LYS A 30 -28.66 -10.66 -7.89
CA LYS A 30 -29.57 -9.58 -7.59
C LYS A 30 -28.98 -8.77 -6.44
N SER A 31 -28.54 -7.55 -6.73
CA SER A 31 -28.03 -6.58 -5.77
C SER A 31 -29.05 -6.36 -4.65
N PRO A 32 -28.69 -6.49 -3.36
CA PRO A 32 -29.59 -6.15 -2.29
C PRO A 32 -29.82 -4.65 -2.30
N GLN A 33 -31.10 -4.29 -2.42
CA GLN A 33 -31.57 -2.92 -2.35
C GLN A 33 -31.29 -2.38 -0.93
N PRO A 34 -30.66 -1.21 -0.76
CA PRO A 34 -30.43 -0.66 0.56
C PRO A 34 -31.76 -0.25 1.20
N SER A 35 -32.10 -0.92 2.29
CA SER A 35 -33.23 -0.52 3.15
C SER A 35 -32.93 0.87 3.70
N ARG A 36 -33.68 1.87 3.24
CA ARG A 36 -33.68 3.19 3.86
C ARG A 36 -34.36 3.08 5.22
N THR A 37 -33.58 2.83 6.25
CA THR A 37 -34.01 3.09 7.62
C THR A 37 -34.00 4.61 7.80
N SER A 38 -35.19 5.20 7.83
CA SER A 38 -35.38 6.62 8.15
C SER A 38 -34.96 6.81 9.61
N PHE A 39 -33.80 7.41 9.83
CA PHE A 39 -33.42 7.92 11.16
C PHE A 39 -34.18 9.23 11.37
N GLU A 40 -35.22 9.15 12.19
CA GLU A 40 -35.97 10.28 12.70
C GLU A 40 -35.04 11.03 13.69
N ILE A 41 -34.62 12.25 13.31
CA ILE A 41 -33.80 13.11 14.16
C ILE A 41 -34.71 13.69 15.22
N PRO A 42 -34.46 13.45 16.52
CA PRO A 42 -35.24 14.09 17.59
C PRO A 42 -35.05 15.61 17.53
N THR A 43 -36.15 16.34 17.45
CA THR A 43 -36.17 17.80 17.56
C THR A 43 -35.66 18.20 18.94
N PRO A 44 -34.68 19.11 19.06
CA PRO A 44 -34.22 19.58 20.37
C PRO A 44 -35.31 20.47 21.03
N ASP A 45 -35.55 20.23 22.29
CA ASP A 45 -36.45 20.99 23.14
C ASP A 45 -36.07 22.48 23.17
N PRO A 46 -37.03 23.41 23.29
CA PRO A 46 -36.76 24.85 23.31
C PRO A 46 -36.01 25.25 24.59
N VAL A 47 -34.82 25.83 24.41
CA VAL A 47 -33.97 26.35 25.47
C VAL A 47 -34.70 27.53 26.19
N PRO A 48 -34.78 27.57 27.51
CA PRO A 48 -35.39 28.68 28.26
C PRO A 48 -34.64 29.99 28.03
N GLN A 49 -35.36 31.01 27.58
CA GLN A 49 -34.79 32.36 27.41
C GLN A 49 -34.51 32.99 28.75
N THR A 50 -33.25 33.04 29.17
CA THR A 50 -32.80 33.77 30.35
C THR A 50 -32.72 35.26 29.99
N LYS A 51 -33.51 36.08 30.69
CA LYS A 51 -33.55 37.56 30.50
C LYS A 51 -32.16 38.15 30.73
N LEU A 52 -31.59 38.80 29.71
CA LEU A 52 -30.33 39.52 29.78
C LEU A 52 -30.49 40.75 30.70
N LYS A 53 -29.78 40.78 31.82
CA LYS A 53 -29.56 41.98 32.61
C LYS A 53 -28.61 42.91 31.87
N LYS A 54 -29.05 44.15 31.65
CA LYS A 54 -28.20 45.23 31.08
C LYS A 54 -27.00 45.49 32.03
N VAL A 55 -25.79 45.26 31.48
CA VAL A 55 -24.53 45.64 32.15
C VAL A 55 -24.07 46.97 31.59
N PRO A 56 -23.57 47.94 32.44
CA PRO A 56 -23.14 49.24 31.97
C PRO A 56 -21.88 49.16 31.10
N ASN A 57 -21.85 50.09 30.15
CA ASN A 57 -20.81 50.25 29.12
C ASN A 57 -19.44 50.58 29.75
N ALA A 58 -18.58 49.57 29.94
CA ALA A 58 -17.17 49.74 30.25
C ALA A 58 -16.34 49.20 29.09
N GLN A 59 -15.63 50.10 28.46
CA GLN A 59 -14.56 49.98 27.48
C GLN A 59 -14.33 48.55 26.91
N LEU A 60 -14.94 48.26 25.77
CA LEU A 60 -14.64 47.12 24.95
C LEU A 60 -13.19 47.23 24.43
N LYS A 61 -12.24 46.62 25.15
CA LYS A 61 -10.99 46.18 24.55
C LYS A 61 -11.37 45.27 23.41
N LYS A 62 -10.95 45.62 22.18
CA LYS A 62 -11.16 44.80 20.97
C LYS A 62 -10.61 43.39 21.25
N VAL A 63 -11.49 42.52 21.64
CA VAL A 63 -11.16 41.09 21.69
C VAL A 63 -11.06 40.62 20.25
N GLU A 64 -9.85 40.34 19.80
CA GLU A 64 -9.66 39.66 18.53
C GLU A 64 -10.44 38.37 18.61
N THR A 65 -11.50 38.28 17.81
CA THR A 65 -12.27 37.04 17.65
C THR A 65 -11.28 35.96 17.25
N PRO A 66 -11.13 34.82 18.01
CA PRO A 66 -10.30 33.74 17.56
C PRO A 66 -10.78 33.27 16.21
N GLU A 67 -9.90 33.31 15.21
CA GLU A 67 -10.19 32.79 13.88
C GLU A 67 -10.73 31.35 14.06
N PRO A 68 -11.88 30.97 13.45
CA PRO A 68 -12.42 29.62 13.62
C PRO A 68 -11.35 28.62 13.20
N PRO A 69 -11.18 27.51 13.92
CA PRO A 69 -10.16 26.52 13.59
C PRO A 69 -10.34 26.12 12.12
N LYS A 70 -9.28 26.28 11.32
CA LYS A 70 -9.29 25.95 9.89
C LYS A 70 -9.66 24.49 9.75
N THR A 71 -10.88 24.21 9.33
CA THR A 71 -11.35 22.85 9.07
C THR A 71 -10.54 22.30 7.90
N LEU A 72 -9.68 21.32 8.17
CA LEU A 72 -8.86 20.67 7.16
C LEU A 72 -9.75 19.93 6.17
N THR A 73 -9.43 20.02 4.88
CA THR A 73 -10.09 19.18 3.86
C THR A 73 -9.71 17.70 4.06
N PRO A 74 -10.53 16.75 3.59
CA PRO A 74 -10.18 15.32 3.67
C PRO A 74 -8.79 14.98 3.13
N ALA A 75 -8.37 15.61 2.01
CA ALA A 75 -7.03 15.44 1.46
C ALA A 75 -5.95 15.93 2.44
N GLN A 76 -6.12 17.09 3.06
CA GLN A 76 -5.17 17.62 4.05
C GLN A 76 -5.06 16.73 5.30
N VAL A 77 -6.17 16.10 5.72
CA VAL A 77 -6.16 15.13 6.83
C VAL A 77 -5.34 13.90 6.46
N ILE A 78 -5.55 13.35 5.25
CA ILE A 78 -4.79 12.20 4.73
C ILE A 78 -3.30 12.54 4.64
N ASP A 79 -2.94 13.66 4.04
CA ASP A 79 -1.55 14.11 3.92
C ASP A 79 -0.89 14.30 5.29
N ALA A 80 -1.61 14.83 6.27
CA ALA A 80 -1.10 14.97 7.63
C ALA A 80 -0.87 13.62 8.30
N ALA A 81 -1.75 12.64 8.07
CA ALA A 81 -1.60 11.28 8.57
C ALA A 81 -0.39 10.59 7.93
N ASN A 82 -0.24 10.65 6.61
CA ASN A 82 0.89 10.08 5.88
C ASN A 82 2.22 10.68 6.35
N ARG A 83 2.30 12.01 6.52
CA ARG A 83 3.51 12.66 7.06
C ARG A 83 3.89 12.19 8.46
N ARG A 84 2.91 11.85 9.31
CA ARG A 84 3.19 11.31 10.66
C ARG A 84 3.64 9.85 10.61
N ALA A 85 3.11 9.07 9.68
CA ALA A 85 3.47 7.67 9.50
C ALA A 85 4.80 7.49 8.76
N ALA A 86 5.32 8.54 8.08
CA ALA A 86 6.50 8.46 7.25
C ALA A 86 7.77 8.15 8.06
N GLN A 87 8.40 7.02 7.74
CA GLN A 87 9.72 6.61 8.21
C GLN A 87 10.77 6.99 7.17
N ARG A 88 11.61 7.96 7.51
CA ARG A 88 12.67 8.48 6.62
C ARG A 88 14.02 7.89 6.96
N PRO A 89 14.92 7.72 5.96
CA PRO A 89 16.30 7.38 6.23
C PRO A 89 16.92 8.44 7.16
N SER A 90 17.55 8.00 8.22
CA SER A 90 18.32 8.87 9.13
C SER A 90 19.75 8.39 9.24
N LYS A 91 20.67 9.26 9.60
CA LYS A 91 22.10 8.95 9.68
C LYS A 91 22.41 7.79 10.63
N ASP A 92 21.63 7.67 11.70
CA ASP A 92 21.82 6.67 12.75
C ASP A 92 21.36 5.26 12.32
N ARG A 93 20.62 5.15 11.21
CA ARG A 93 20.05 3.90 10.70
C ARG A 93 20.87 3.26 9.57
N TYR A 94 22.02 3.86 9.22
CA TYR A 94 22.89 3.30 8.21
C TYR A 94 23.89 2.31 8.83
N ILE A 95 23.90 1.11 8.28
CA ILE A 95 24.95 0.11 8.51
C ILE A 95 25.71 -0.02 7.19
N ASN A 96 26.86 0.62 7.08
CA ASN A 96 27.60 0.78 5.83
C ASN A 96 26.73 1.49 4.75
N ALA A 97 26.43 0.81 3.65
CA ALA A 97 25.58 1.32 2.56
C ALA A 97 24.09 0.95 2.71
N VAL A 98 23.72 0.26 3.79
CA VAL A 98 22.36 -0.24 4.00
C VAL A 98 21.63 0.61 5.03
N THR A 99 20.44 1.08 4.69
CA THR A 99 19.54 1.71 5.66
C THR A 99 18.65 0.65 6.30
N VAL A 100 18.62 0.58 7.62
CA VAL A 100 17.83 -0.37 8.38
C VAL A 100 16.56 0.33 8.91
N TYR A 101 15.41 -0.29 8.69
CA TYR A 101 14.13 0.13 9.26
C TYR A 101 13.60 -0.93 10.21
N ASP A 102 13.19 -0.51 11.40
CA ASP A 102 12.42 -1.36 12.30
C ASP A 102 10.97 -1.44 11.82
N TYR A 103 10.37 -2.63 11.89
CA TYR A 103 8.96 -2.75 11.56
C TYR A 103 8.09 -1.98 12.55
N MET A 104 7.17 -1.20 12.02
CA MET A 104 6.11 -0.52 12.77
C MET A 104 4.80 -0.68 12.01
N GLU A 105 3.77 -1.13 12.67
CA GLU A 105 2.44 -1.25 12.06
C GLU A 105 1.92 0.12 11.60
N GLY A 106 1.43 0.17 10.37
CA GLY A 106 0.93 1.41 9.76
C GLY A 106 1.99 2.42 9.36
N ALA A 107 3.29 2.08 9.47
CA ALA A 107 4.37 2.95 8.99
C ALA A 107 4.40 3.01 7.45
N LEU A 108 4.80 4.18 6.94
CA LEU A 108 5.07 4.43 5.53
C LEU A 108 6.57 4.63 5.34
N TYR A 109 7.25 3.62 4.77
CA TYR A 109 8.70 3.62 4.61
C TYR A 109 9.10 4.39 3.36
N GLN A 110 9.88 5.45 3.51
CA GLN A 110 10.37 6.24 2.37
C GLN A 110 11.65 5.63 1.80
N ILE A 111 11.58 5.24 0.53
CA ILE A 111 12.69 4.63 -0.21
C ILE A 111 13.10 5.56 -1.35
N TYR A 112 14.38 5.88 -1.41
CA TYR A 112 14.93 6.72 -2.47
C TYR A 112 15.63 5.85 -3.52
N SER A 113 15.18 5.99 -4.75
CA SER A 113 15.73 5.28 -5.91
C SER A 113 16.16 6.24 -7.00
N SER A 114 17.08 5.83 -7.84
CA SER A 114 17.61 6.63 -8.94
C SER A 114 17.62 5.82 -10.24
N PRO A 115 17.39 6.44 -11.41
CA PRO A 115 17.61 5.77 -12.69
C PRO A 115 19.04 5.24 -12.78
N PHE A 116 19.23 4.12 -13.50
CA PHE A 116 20.50 3.41 -13.67
C PHE A 116 21.07 2.75 -12.42
N HIS A 117 20.42 2.88 -11.25
CA HIS A 117 20.76 2.18 -10.02
C HIS A 117 19.61 1.26 -9.61
N VAL A 118 19.96 0.08 -9.14
CA VAL A 118 18.99 -0.85 -8.52
C VAL A 118 18.97 -0.59 -7.03
N THR A 119 17.79 -0.36 -6.49
CA THR A 119 17.56 -0.32 -5.04
C THR A 119 17.15 -1.70 -4.58
N ASP A 120 17.84 -2.27 -3.62
CA ASP A 120 17.54 -3.57 -3.04
C ASP A 120 16.80 -3.37 -1.71
N ILE A 121 15.57 -3.86 -1.65
CA ILE A 121 14.75 -3.92 -0.45
C ILE A 121 14.82 -5.34 0.09
N MET A 122 15.53 -5.51 1.20
CA MET A 122 15.78 -6.82 1.80
C MET A 122 14.89 -7.03 3.02
N LEU A 123 14.11 -8.11 3.00
CA LEU A 123 13.25 -8.49 4.12
C LEU A 123 14.05 -9.18 5.24
N GLN A 124 13.41 -9.41 6.37
CA GLN A 124 14.00 -10.13 7.50
C GLN A 124 14.35 -11.57 7.10
N PRO A 125 15.35 -12.19 7.75
CA PRO A 125 15.64 -13.60 7.54
C PRO A 125 14.42 -14.48 7.84
N GLY A 126 14.17 -15.45 6.96
CA GLY A 126 13.07 -16.40 7.10
C GLY A 126 11.68 -15.78 6.96
N GLU A 127 11.57 -14.59 6.39
CA GLU A 127 10.32 -13.97 5.98
C GLU A 127 10.06 -14.26 4.51
N THR A 128 8.82 -14.60 4.15
CA THR A 128 8.45 -15.01 2.79
C THR A 128 7.30 -14.17 2.26
N LEU A 129 7.30 -13.91 0.95
CA LEU A 129 6.20 -13.21 0.31
C LEU A 129 4.97 -14.12 0.20
N THR A 130 3.79 -13.59 0.49
CA THR A 130 2.52 -14.28 0.27
C THR A 130 1.97 -14.05 -1.14
N CYS A 131 2.37 -12.95 -1.78
CA CYS A 131 2.05 -12.62 -3.17
C CYS A 131 3.15 -11.72 -3.75
N SER A 132 3.12 -11.48 -5.05
CA SER A 132 3.99 -10.48 -5.68
C SER A 132 3.72 -9.09 -5.10
N PRO A 133 4.75 -8.27 -4.85
CA PRO A 133 4.56 -6.90 -4.40
C PRO A 133 3.71 -6.11 -5.38
N ALA A 134 2.80 -5.28 -4.87
CA ALA A 134 1.93 -4.44 -5.66
C ALA A 134 2.50 -3.02 -5.72
N ALA A 135 2.71 -2.49 -6.93
CA ALA A 135 3.14 -1.11 -7.14
C ALA A 135 2.03 -0.29 -7.82
N GLY A 136 1.89 0.97 -7.44
CA GLY A 136 0.92 1.88 -8.04
C GLY A 136 1.24 2.23 -9.50
N ASP A 137 2.52 2.23 -9.86
CA ASP A 137 2.98 2.49 -11.23
C ASP A 137 3.92 1.39 -11.69
N THR A 138 3.37 0.41 -12.39
CA THR A 138 4.12 -0.72 -12.95
C THR A 138 4.69 -0.45 -14.35
N ALA A 139 4.28 0.64 -14.99
CA ALA A 139 4.73 0.98 -16.35
C ALA A 139 6.10 1.68 -16.35
N ARG A 140 6.37 2.52 -15.35
CA ARG A 140 7.58 3.34 -15.28
C ARG A 140 8.58 2.85 -14.22
N TRP A 141 8.25 1.76 -13.52
CA TRP A 141 9.09 1.13 -12.52
C TRP A 141 9.29 -0.34 -12.85
N SER A 142 10.53 -0.81 -12.77
CA SER A 142 10.85 -2.25 -12.77
C SER A 142 10.87 -2.75 -11.34
N LEU A 143 10.27 -3.91 -11.13
CA LEU A 143 10.16 -4.56 -9.84
C LEU A 143 10.39 -6.06 -10.04
N ASP A 144 11.45 -6.59 -9.44
CA ASP A 144 11.83 -8.00 -9.52
C ASP A 144 12.01 -8.57 -8.11
N VAL A 145 11.72 -9.86 -7.95
CA VAL A 145 11.85 -10.55 -6.67
C VAL A 145 12.83 -11.70 -6.80
N THR A 146 13.74 -11.81 -5.84
CA THR A 146 14.67 -12.93 -5.74
C THR A 146 14.90 -13.31 -4.28
N THR A 147 15.64 -14.39 -4.06
CA THR A 147 16.02 -14.82 -2.70
C THR A 147 17.52 -15.07 -2.62
N SER A 148 18.10 -14.83 -1.47
CA SER A 148 19.49 -15.18 -1.14
C SER A 148 19.52 -16.01 0.13
N GLY A 149 20.65 -16.72 0.34
CA GLY A 149 20.82 -17.60 1.49
C GLY A 149 20.02 -18.89 1.41
N THR A 150 20.06 -19.68 2.47
CA THR A 150 19.36 -20.98 2.56
C THR A 150 18.81 -21.20 3.96
N GLY A 151 17.71 -21.96 4.05
CA GLY A 151 17.09 -22.32 5.32
C GLY A 151 16.64 -21.11 6.13
N LYS A 152 17.02 -21.02 7.39
CA LYS A 152 16.61 -19.95 8.31
C LYS A 152 17.21 -18.59 7.98
N ASP A 153 18.33 -18.57 7.26
CA ASP A 153 19.03 -17.35 6.85
C ASP A 153 18.60 -16.87 5.46
N GLN A 154 17.65 -17.58 4.83
CA GLN A 154 17.09 -17.17 3.55
C GLN A 154 16.41 -15.81 3.69
N ARG A 155 16.69 -14.92 2.74
CA ARG A 155 16.09 -13.57 2.67
C ARG A 155 15.48 -13.34 1.31
N VAL A 156 14.36 -12.65 1.31
CA VAL A 156 13.73 -12.14 0.10
C VAL A 156 14.32 -10.76 -0.20
N HIS A 157 14.64 -10.55 -1.46
CA HIS A 157 15.09 -9.29 -2.02
C HIS A 157 14.10 -8.81 -3.06
N ILE A 158 13.74 -7.55 -3.00
CA ILE A 158 12.88 -6.89 -3.97
C ILE A 158 13.71 -5.80 -4.61
N PHE A 159 14.06 -6.01 -5.88
CA PHE A 159 14.81 -5.05 -6.67
C PHE A 159 13.88 -4.02 -7.29
N LEU A 160 14.16 -2.76 -7.03
CA LEU A 160 13.36 -1.64 -7.49
C LEU A 160 14.22 -0.69 -8.32
N LYS A 161 13.69 -0.25 -9.47
CA LYS A 161 14.38 0.69 -10.35
C LYS A 161 13.37 1.58 -11.10
N PRO A 162 13.44 2.92 -10.97
CA PRO A 162 12.68 3.84 -11.80
C PRO A 162 13.29 3.94 -13.21
N HIS A 163 12.47 4.11 -14.23
CA HIS A 163 12.93 4.30 -15.62
C HIS A 163 13.33 5.74 -15.90
N LEU A 164 12.74 6.70 -15.18
CA LEU A 164 12.96 8.14 -15.34
C LEU A 164 13.20 8.81 -13.99
N PRO A 165 13.90 9.97 -13.95
CA PRO A 165 14.05 10.74 -12.73
C PRO A 165 12.74 11.41 -12.31
N GLY A 166 12.61 11.70 -11.01
CA GLY A 166 11.48 12.45 -10.45
C GLY A 166 10.15 11.69 -10.40
N LEU A 167 10.17 10.36 -10.60
CA LEU A 167 8.99 9.53 -10.43
C LEU A 167 8.71 9.29 -8.95
N HIS A 168 7.42 9.19 -8.63
CA HIS A 168 6.91 8.77 -7.32
C HIS A 168 5.92 7.62 -7.53
N THR A 169 5.97 6.63 -6.66
CA THR A 169 5.01 5.53 -6.61
C THR A 169 4.91 5.01 -5.19
N ASN A 170 3.88 4.25 -4.91
CA ASN A 170 3.78 3.48 -3.67
C ASN A 170 3.90 1.99 -3.98
N ILE A 171 4.39 1.23 -3.01
CA ILE A 171 4.54 -0.22 -3.10
C ILE A 171 3.98 -0.84 -1.83
N ALA A 172 3.16 -1.87 -1.98
CA ALA A 172 2.70 -2.71 -0.88
C ALA A 172 3.36 -4.10 -0.99
N ILE A 173 3.97 -4.55 0.09
CA ILE A 173 4.64 -5.85 0.18
C ILE A 173 3.92 -6.64 1.27
N SER A 174 3.33 -7.78 0.89
CA SER A 174 2.65 -8.69 1.81
C SER A 174 3.52 -9.93 2.05
N THR A 175 3.76 -10.23 3.33
CA THR A 175 4.56 -11.36 3.76
C THR A 175 3.77 -12.25 4.72
N ASP A 176 4.37 -13.36 5.11
CA ASP A 176 3.83 -14.27 6.13
C ASP A 176 3.85 -13.68 7.55
N LYS A 177 4.53 -12.53 7.75
CA LYS A 177 4.64 -11.87 9.06
C LYS A 177 3.99 -10.51 9.08
N HIS A 178 4.16 -9.71 8.02
CA HIS A 178 3.82 -8.30 8.01
C HIS A 178 3.30 -7.81 6.66
N ILE A 179 2.70 -6.63 6.67
CA ILE A 179 2.43 -5.85 5.45
C ILE A 179 3.27 -4.56 5.56
N TYR A 180 4.08 -4.31 4.53
CA TYR A 180 4.89 -3.10 4.43
C TYR A 180 4.31 -2.16 3.40
N HIS A 181 4.25 -0.87 3.75
CA HIS A 181 3.87 0.20 2.83
C HIS A 181 5.07 1.09 2.58
N LEU A 182 5.47 1.24 1.31
CA LEU A 182 6.62 2.03 0.88
C LEU A 182 6.16 3.15 -0.04
N GLU A 183 6.92 4.26 -0.03
CA GLU A 183 6.74 5.43 -0.88
C GLU A 183 8.09 5.95 -1.40
#